data_1eb441423d58a40a8b263b771e242668
#
_entry.id   1eb441423d58a40a8b263b771e242668
#
_cell.length_a   1.000
_cell.length_b   1.000
_cell.length_c   1.000
_cell.angle_alpha   90.00
_cell.angle_beta   90.00
_cell.angle_gamma   90.00
#
_symmetry.space_group_name_H-M   'P 1'
#
loop_
_entity.id
_entity.type
_entity.pdbx_description
1 polymer ?
#
loop_
_entity_poly.entity_id
_entity_poly.type
_entity_poly.pdbx_seq_one_letter_code
_entity_poly.pdbx_strand_id
1 'polypeptide(L)'
;MNSLYIASTEGGGGKTTLTVGLCLALRSRGVDAGYFKPVGVAGQGKYDDDAVFAADVLGLAEDPADLCPVVLHDNALRASGGVVQNGAMDRVVEGFQRSLAAHDLLVCEGLGEIWQGRFLRLSGADIVARLDLRALLVAKFAGTRQLDDVCYTHDVLRKRLLGVVFCMVPETRLEVVEHHYAPFLAENGIVSYGILPSDSQLLAVPVADIAAALDGRFIVGEQWSDTLAESYLIGAMSAEHALSYFERAPDKVVVVGGDREDLILAALQTPTAALVLTGSYIPTETVLRRATEARVAVISVDGDTVAAAEGLRHLFGRLRVHEHSKIDRIGQLVEEHIAVDALLEALQ
;
A
#
# COMPACT_ATOMS: atom_id res chain seq x y z
N MET A 1 1.80 -17.97 -21.67
CA MET A 1 2.93 -17.57 -20.78
C MET A 1 2.51 -17.77 -19.35
N ASN A 2 3.33 -18.43 -18.52
CA ASN A 2 2.92 -18.79 -17.15
C ASN A 2 3.44 -17.76 -16.11
N SER A 3 3.49 -16.47 -16.48
CA SER A 3 3.98 -15.44 -15.55
C SER A 3 3.46 -14.06 -15.90
N LEU A 4 3.16 -13.27 -14.85
CA LEU A 4 2.64 -11.91 -14.92
C LEU A 4 3.50 -11.00 -14.04
N TYR A 5 3.92 -9.84 -14.55
CA TYR A 5 4.64 -8.83 -13.77
C TYR A 5 3.71 -7.70 -13.38
N ILE A 6 3.64 -7.39 -12.11
CA ILE A 6 2.83 -6.28 -11.58
C ILE A 6 3.74 -5.05 -11.46
N ALA A 7 3.57 -4.12 -12.39
CA ALA A 7 4.22 -2.82 -12.39
C ALA A 7 3.38 -1.77 -11.64
N SER A 8 3.93 -0.61 -11.33
CA SER A 8 3.15 0.48 -10.72
C SER A 8 3.68 1.86 -11.14
N THR A 9 2.81 2.84 -11.13
CA THR A 9 3.15 4.24 -11.39
C THR A 9 3.85 4.90 -10.20
N GLU A 10 3.62 4.39 -8.97
CA GLU A 10 4.26 4.94 -7.76
C GLU A 10 4.42 3.91 -6.64
N GLY A 11 5.30 4.20 -5.67
CA GLY A 11 5.47 3.41 -4.46
C GLY A 11 4.23 3.47 -3.57
N GLY A 12 3.87 2.35 -2.92
CA GLY A 12 2.67 2.28 -2.07
C GLY A 12 1.35 2.34 -2.83
N GLY A 13 1.36 2.16 -4.15
CA GLY A 13 0.18 2.27 -5.02
C GLY A 13 -0.72 1.03 -5.06
N GLY A 14 -0.54 0.04 -4.18
CA GLY A 14 -1.41 -1.15 -4.13
C GLY A 14 -0.88 -2.37 -4.89
N LYS A 15 0.40 -2.40 -5.30
CA LYS A 15 1.00 -3.58 -5.96
C LYS A 15 0.83 -4.85 -5.15
N THR A 16 1.29 -4.84 -3.90
CA THR A 16 1.24 -6.01 -3.01
C THR A 16 -0.20 -6.48 -2.81
N THR A 17 -1.14 -5.53 -2.63
CA THR A 17 -2.59 -5.81 -2.55
C THR A 17 -3.07 -6.55 -3.80
N LEU A 18 -2.78 -5.99 -4.99
CA LEU A 18 -3.21 -6.61 -6.25
C LEU A 18 -2.50 -7.95 -6.48
N THR A 19 -1.20 -8.06 -6.19
CA THR A 19 -0.42 -9.28 -6.40
C THR A 19 -0.94 -10.42 -5.53
N VAL A 20 -1.10 -10.19 -4.23
CA VAL A 20 -1.64 -11.19 -3.30
C VAL A 20 -3.10 -11.51 -3.62
N GLY A 21 -3.92 -10.49 -3.87
CA GLY A 21 -5.33 -10.69 -4.25
C GLY A 21 -5.49 -11.49 -5.55
N LEU A 22 -4.67 -11.23 -6.56
CA LEU A 22 -4.65 -12.03 -7.78
C LEU A 22 -4.22 -13.48 -7.53
N CYS A 23 -3.20 -13.72 -6.71
CA CYS A 23 -2.81 -15.08 -6.34
C CYS A 23 -3.97 -15.82 -5.65
N LEU A 24 -4.68 -15.16 -4.73
CA LEU A 24 -5.86 -15.74 -4.06
C LEU A 24 -7.00 -16.03 -5.06
N ALA A 25 -7.31 -15.07 -5.93
CA ALA A 25 -8.35 -15.20 -6.94
C ALA A 25 -8.03 -16.29 -8.00
N LEU A 26 -6.75 -16.45 -8.35
CA LEU A 26 -6.30 -17.51 -9.25
C LEU A 26 -6.39 -18.88 -8.59
N ARG A 27 -6.00 -18.99 -7.31
CA ARG A 27 -6.09 -20.22 -6.55
C ARG A 27 -7.53 -20.67 -6.32
N SER A 28 -8.47 -19.72 -6.11
CA SER A 28 -9.91 -20.05 -6.04
C SER A 28 -10.45 -20.67 -7.35
N ARG A 29 -9.79 -20.37 -8.47
CA ARG A 29 -10.07 -20.94 -9.81
C ARG A 29 -9.31 -22.25 -10.08
N GLY A 30 -8.57 -22.77 -9.11
CA GLY A 30 -7.81 -24.02 -9.22
C GLY A 30 -6.44 -23.86 -9.95
N VAL A 31 -5.97 -22.63 -10.14
CA VAL A 31 -4.63 -22.35 -10.70
C VAL A 31 -3.64 -22.26 -9.53
N ASP A 32 -2.58 -23.07 -9.52
CA ASP A 32 -1.52 -22.94 -8.54
C ASP A 32 -0.67 -21.69 -8.84
N ALA A 33 -1.09 -20.56 -8.24
CA ALA A 33 -0.44 -19.27 -8.41
C ALA A 33 0.61 -19.05 -7.34
N GLY A 34 1.88 -18.87 -7.76
CA GLY A 34 3.01 -18.52 -6.91
C GLY A 34 3.29 -17.01 -6.92
N TYR A 35 4.05 -16.57 -5.92
CA TYR A 35 4.53 -15.18 -5.77
C TYR A 35 6.04 -15.11 -5.99
N PHE A 36 6.50 -14.03 -6.63
CA PHE A 36 7.92 -13.74 -6.78
C PHE A 36 8.17 -12.24 -6.78
N LYS A 37 9.17 -11.77 -6.05
CA LYS A 37 9.59 -10.38 -6.03
C LYS A 37 11.05 -10.26 -6.48
N PRO A 38 11.30 -9.96 -7.76
CA PRO A 38 12.67 -9.94 -8.33
C PRO A 38 13.66 -9.10 -7.54
N VAL A 39 13.19 -7.93 -7.07
CA VAL A 39 13.98 -6.96 -6.29
C VAL A 39 13.11 -6.39 -5.19
N GLY A 40 13.57 -6.44 -3.97
CA GLY A 40 12.96 -5.85 -2.79
C GLY A 40 13.80 -4.75 -2.17
N VAL A 41 13.30 -4.16 -1.10
CA VAL A 41 14.01 -3.18 -0.25
C VAL A 41 14.08 -3.74 1.16
N ALA A 42 15.26 -3.63 1.78
CA ALA A 42 15.41 -4.05 3.16
C ALA A 42 14.49 -3.23 4.08
N GLY A 43 13.63 -3.94 4.79
CA GLY A 43 12.86 -3.41 5.90
C GLY A 43 13.67 -3.44 7.20
N GLN A 44 13.01 -3.68 8.32
CA GLN A 44 13.69 -3.87 9.62
C GLN A 44 14.35 -5.26 9.75
N GLY A 45 13.95 -6.22 8.90
CA GLY A 45 14.41 -7.60 8.91
C GLY A 45 15.53 -7.91 7.90
N LYS A 46 15.86 -9.20 7.81
CA LYS A 46 16.84 -9.74 6.84
C LYS A 46 16.26 -9.84 5.42
N TYR A 47 14.94 -10.02 5.31
CA TYR A 47 14.21 -10.26 4.08
C TYR A 47 13.37 -9.03 3.71
N ASP A 48 12.85 -9.02 2.50
CA ASP A 48 11.84 -8.03 2.08
C ASP A 48 10.50 -8.33 2.77
N ASP A 49 9.87 -7.31 3.34
CA ASP A 49 8.66 -7.46 4.15
C ASP A 49 7.47 -7.96 3.31
N ASP A 50 7.33 -7.54 2.04
CA ASP A 50 6.27 -8.01 1.15
C ASP A 50 6.45 -9.49 0.79
N ALA A 51 7.70 -9.95 0.60
CA ALA A 51 7.98 -11.36 0.31
C ALA A 51 7.67 -12.26 1.52
N VAL A 52 7.99 -11.80 2.74
CA VAL A 52 7.64 -12.51 3.98
C VAL A 52 6.13 -12.60 4.12
N PHE A 53 5.43 -11.48 3.94
CA PHE A 53 3.97 -11.43 4.03
C PHE A 53 3.31 -12.33 2.98
N ALA A 54 3.73 -12.25 1.72
CA ALA A 54 3.15 -13.06 0.65
C ALA A 54 3.38 -14.57 0.90
N ALA A 55 4.58 -14.96 1.37
CA ALA A 55 4.87 -16.34 1.72
C ALA A 55 3.90 -16.89 2.79
N ASP A 56 3.66 -16.10 3.83
CA ASP A 56 2.79 -16.47 4.94
C ASP A 56 1.33 -16.56 4.51
N VAL A 57 0.81 -15.51 3.86
CA VAL A 57 -0.60 -15.45 3.40
C VAL A 57 -0.94 -16.51 2.37
N LEU A 58 -0.04 -16.77 1.44
CA LEU A 58 -0.26 -17.75 0.38
C LEU A 58 0.16 -19.17 0.81
N GLY A 59 0.72 -19.35 2.02
CA GLY A 59 1.20 -20.65 2.50
C GLY A 59 2.28 -21.24 1.59
N LEU A 60 3.20 -20.40 1.09
CA LEU A 60 4.27 -20.85 0.21
C LEU A 60 5.32 -21.63 0.99
N ALA A 61 5.85 -22.68 0.38
CA ALA A 61 6.90 -23.50 0.99
C ALA A 61 8.31 -22.92 0.78
N GLU A 62 8.47 -21.98 -0.15
CA GLU A 62 9.74 -21.35 -0.49
C GLU A 62 10.22 -20.41 0.63
N ASP A 63 11.53 -20.37 0.83
CA ASP A 63 12.17 -19.38 1.72
C ASP A 63 11.96 -17.96 1.16
N PRO A 64 11.63 -16.96 1.99
CA PRO A 64 11.53 -15.57 1.55
C PRO A 64 12.76 -15.05 0.79
N ALA A 65 13.96 -15.61 1.04
CA ALA A 65 15.17 -15.30 0.28
C ALA A 65 15.13 -15.81 -1.17
N ASP A 66 14.42 -16.92 -1.43
CA ASP A 66 14.22 -17.43 -2.79
C ASP A 66 13.12 -16.66 -3.52
N LEU A 67 12.08 -16.23 -2.80
CA LEU A 67 11.02 -15.39 -3.33
C LEU A 67 11.49 -13.97 -3.68
N CYS A 68 12.49 -13.43 -2.92
CA CYS A 68 13.10 -12.14 -3.18
C CYS A 68 14.65 -12.24 -3.16
N PRO A 69 15.28 -12.65 -4.30
CA PRO A 69 16.70 -12.95 -4.37
C PRO A 69 17.63 -11.73 -4.32
N VAL A 70 17.08 -10.53 -4.54
CA VAL A 70 17.85 -9.27 -4.50
C VAL A 70 17.16 -8.29 -3.59
N VAL A 71 17.78 -7.95 -2.47
CA VAL A 71 17.29 -6.95 -1.52
C VAL A 71 18.22 -5.75 -1.54
N LEU A 72 17.64 -4.57 -1.85
CA LEU A 72 18.37 -3.30 -1.87
C LEU A 72 18.36 -2.67 -0.47
N HIS A 73 19.51 -2.11 -0.08
CA HIS A 73 19.66 -1.34 1.15
C HIS A 73 19.87 0.14 0.81
N ASP A 74 19.54 1.05 1.72
CA ASP A 74 19.66 2.51 1.54
C ASP A 74 21.07 2.96 1.13
N ASN A 75 22.08 2.17 1.46
CA ASN A 75 23.48 2.43 1.09
C ASN A 75 23.95 1.65 -0.14
N ALA A 76 23.03 1.15 -0.99
CA ALA A 76 23.36 0.29 -2.14
C ALA A 76 24.46 0.87 -3.02
N LEU A 77 24.53 2.19 -3.23
CA LEU A 77 25.61 2.87 -3.96
C LEU A 77 26.96 2.81 -3.23
N ARG A 78 26.97 2.87 -1.90
CA ARG A 78 28.21 2.78 -1.10
C ARG A 78 28.70 1.34 -1.01
N ALA A 79 27.77 0.41 -0.81
CA ALA A 79 28.08 -1.02 -0.70
C ALA A 79 28.62 -1.60 -2.02
N SER A 80 28.20 -1.05 -3.17
CA SER A 80 28.63 -1.51 -4.49
C SER A 80 30.00 -0.94 -4.94
N GLY A 81 30.57 0.02 -4.18
CA GLY A 81 31.83 0.68 -4.60
C GLY A 81 31.74 1.35 -5.97
N GLY A 82 30.53 1.74 -6.40
CA GLY A 82 30.26 2.25 -7.73
C GLY A 82 30.15 1.17 -8.82
N VAL A 83 30.33 -0.11 -8.49
CA VAL A 83 30.12 -1.23 -9.37
C VAL A 83 28.72 -1.79 -9.11
N VAL A 84 27.91 -1.91 -10.18
CA VAL A 84 26.65 -2.66 -10.18
C VAL A 84 26.89 -3.99 -9.45
N GLN A 85 26.00 -4.39 -8.53
CA GLN A 85 26.12 -5.70 -7.87
C GLN A 85 26.27 -6.79 -8.94
N ASN A 86 27.53 -7.25 -9.15
CA ASN A 86 27.82 -8.26 -10.16
C ASN A 86 26.95 -9.49 -9.92
N GLY A 87 26.21 -9.93 -10.94
CA GLY A 87 25.35 -11.10 -10.87
C GLY A 87 23.96 -10.86 -10.21
N ALA A 88 23.55 -9.61 -9.90
CA ALA A 88 22.21 -9.39 -9.32
C ALA A 88 21.08 -9.81 -10.28
N MET A 89 21.19 -9.46 -11.55
CA MET A 89 20.23 -9.91 -12.56
C MET A 89 20.28 -11.44 -12.76
N ASP A 90 21.44 -12.05 -12.63
CA ASP A 90 21.56 -13.53 -12.75
C ASP A 90 20.84 -14.21 -11.58
N ARG A 91 20.98 -13.70 -10.36
CA ARG A 91 20.20 -14.17 -9.19
C ARG A 91 18.69 -14.03 -9.40
N VAL A 92 18.25 -12.90 -10.00
CA VAL A 92 16.82 -12.71 -10.36
C VAL A 92 16.38 -13.78 -11.36
N VAL A 93 17.17 -14.03 -12.42
CA VAL A 93 16.85 -15.05 -13.42
C VAL A 93 16.78 -16.45 -12.81
N GLU A 94 17.76 -16.82 -11.99
CA GLU A 94 17.81 -18.13 -11.33
C GLU A 94 16.66 -18.32 -10.34
N GLY A 95 16.35 -17.31 -9.53
CA GLY A 95 15.20 -17.32 -8.61
C GLY A 95 13.89 -17.45 -9.37
N PHE A 96 13.70 -16.63 -10.39
CA PHE A 96 12.51 -16.67 -11.23
C PHE A 96 12.29 -18.06 -11.87
N GLN A 97 13.35 -18.68 -12.39
CA GLN A 97 13.24 -20.01 -13.01
C GLN A 97 12.86 -21.09 -12.00
N ARG A 98 13.39 -21.02 -10.77
CA ARG A 98 13.03 -21.96 -9.70
C ARG A 98 11.57 -21.82 -9.30
N SER A 99 11.12 -20.58 -9.02
CA SER A 99 9.72 -20.32 -8.63
C SER A 99 8.75 -20.65 -9.77
N LEU A 100 9.09 -20.35 -11.02
CA LEU A 100 8.26 -20.68 -12.17
C LEU A 100 8.09 -22.21 -12.36
N ALA A 101 9.10 -22.99 -12.02
CA ALA A 101 9.04 -24.46 -12.12
C ALA A 101 8.17 -25.09 -11.01
N ALA A 102 7.89 -24.36 -9.93
CA ALA A 102 7.13 -24.83 -8.79
C ALA A 102 5.61 -24.58 -8.90
N HIS A 103 5.19 -23.66 -9.80
CA HIS A 103 3.81 -23.20 -9.89
C HIS A 103 3.28 -23.19 -11.32
N ASP A 104 1.94 -23.27 -11.48
CA ASP A 104 1.28 -23.19 -12.78
C ASP A 104 1.37 -21.77 -13.37
N LEU A 105 1.28 -20.75 -12.52
CA LEU A 105 1.40 -19.34 -12.88
C LEU A 105 2.16 -18.57 -11.79
N LEU A 106 3.15 -17.76 -12.21
CA LEU A 106 3.93 -16.95 -11.28
C LEU A 106 3.56 -15.48 -11.40
N VAL A 107 3.09 -14.87 -10.30
CA VAL A 107 2.81 -13.43 -10.23
C VAL A 107 4.03 -12.73 -9.62
N CYS A 108 4.68 -11.89 -10.42
CA CYS A 108 5.90 -11.19 -10.05
C CYS A 108 5.59 -9.77 -9.59
N GLU A 109 5.94 -9.41 -8.36
CA GLU A 109 5.75 -8.05 -7.84
C GLU A 109 6.96 -7.15 -8.15
N GLY A 110 6.70 -6.01 -8.79
CA GLY A 110 7.72 -5.00 -9.12
C GLY A 110 8.16 -4.17 -7.92
N LEU A 111 9.41 -3.71 -7.98
CA LEU A 111 9.94 -2.70 -7.05
C LEU A 111 9.29 -1.34 -7.36
N GLY A 112 8.78 -0.60 -6.39
CA GLY A 112 8.29 0.78 -6.53
C GLY A 112 7.72 1.15 -7.90
N GLU A 113 8.19 2.25 -8.49
CA GLU A 113 7.85 2.67 -9.85
C GLU A 113 8.60 1.84 -10.90
N ILE A 114 8.06 1.78 -12.11
CA ILE A 114 8.60 0.96 -13.21
C ILE A 114 10.08 1.26 -13.54
N TRP A 115 10.55 2.47 -13.28
CA TRP A 115 11.94 2.90 -13.51
C TRP A 115 12.85 2.76 -12.28
N GLN A 116 12.32 2.51 -11.08
CA GLN A 116 13.11 2.35 -9.86
C GLN A 116 14.10 1.19 -10.00
N GLY A 117 15.34 1.42 -9.57
CA GLY A 117 16.43 0.46 -9.76
C GLY A 117 17.17 0.59 -11.10
N ARG A 118 16.83 1.58 -11.96
CA ARG A 118 17.43 1.76 -13.28
C ARG A 118 18.94 1.93 -13.24
N PHE A 119 19.49 2.64 -12.25
CA PHE A 119 20.93 2.83 -12.10
C PHE A 119 21.70 1.54 -11.83
N LEU A 120 21.00 0.49 -11.33
CA LEU A 120 21.53 -0.86 -11.12
C LEU A 120 21.20 -1.81 -12.29
N ARG A 121 20.47 -1.36 -13.32
CA ARG A 121 19.89 -2.19 -14.37
C ARG A 121 18.95 -3.29 -13.84
N LEU A 122 18.22 -2.95 -12.78
CA LEU A 122 17.26 -3.81 -12.09
C LEU A 122 15.87 -3.16 -12.01
N SER A 123 15.59 -2.19 -12.92
CA SER A 123 14.26 -1.60 -12.97
C SER A 123 13.22 -2.61 -13.45
N GLY A 124 11.94 -2.33 -13.16
CA GLY A 124 10.85 -3.17 -13.66
C GLY A 124 10.91 -3.35 -15.19
N ALA A 125 11.26 -2.28 -15.94
CA ALA A 125 11.43 -2.36 -17.38
C ALA A 125 12.60 -3.29 -17.79
N ASP A 126 13.74 -3.26 -17.06
CA ASP A 126 14.87 -4.14 -17.30
C ASP A 126 14.51 -5.61 -17.03
N ILE A 127 13.77 -5.88 -15.93
CA ILE A 127 13.32 -7.22 -15.53
C ILE A 127 12.32 -7.78 -16.53
N VAL A 128 11.28 -7.00 -16.88
CA VAL A 128 10.26 -7.37 -17.88
C VAL A 128 10.92 -7.71 -19.22
N ALA A 129 11.92 -6.93 -19.64
CA ALA A 129 12.64 -7.19 -20.87
C ALA A 129 13.54 -8.43 -20.79
N ARG A 130 14.24 -8.65 -19.66
CA ARG A 130 15.20 -9.74 -19.45
C ARG A 130 14.53 -11.11 -19.33
N LEU A 131 13.38 -11.15 -18.65
CA LEU A 131 12.62 -12.38 -18.41
C LEU A 131 11.50 -12.60 -19.45
N ASP A 132 11.36 -11.68 -20.42
CA ASP A 132 10.30 -11.66 -21.45
C ASP A 132 8.88 -11.76 -20.87
N LEU A 133 8.60 -10.97 -19.84
CA LEU A 133 7.33 -11.00 -19.13
C LEU A 133 6.26 -10.11 -19.80
N ARG A 134 4.99 -10.45 -19.55
CA ARG A 134 3.86 -9.55 -19.75
C ARG A 134 3.62 -8.80 -18.43
N ALA A 135 3.28 -7.52 -18.51
CA ALA A 135 3.11 -6.65 -17.34
C ALA A 135 1.69 -6.11 -17.24
N LEU A 136 1.14 -6.10 -16.03
CA LEU A 136 -0.07 -5.38 -15.64
C LEU A 136 0.35 -4.16 -14.83
N LEU A 137 -0.13 -2.97 -15.19
CA LEU A 137 0.20 -1.74 -14.51
C LEU A 137 -0.82 -1.42 -13.42
N VAL A 138 -0.38 -1.21 -12.20
CA VAL A 138 -1.16 -0.63 -11.12
C VAL A 138 -1.00 0.89 -11.17
N ALA A 139 -2.08 1.60 -11.47
CA ALA A 139 -2.09 3.05 -11.56
C ALA A 139 -2.88 3.64 -10.38
N LYS A 140 -2.19 4.18 -9.37
CA LYS A 140 -2.82 4.84 -8.23
C LYS A 140 -3.50 6.12 -8.69
N PHE A 141 -4.71 6.39 -8.20
CA PHE A 141 -5.48 7.55 -8.62
C PHE A 141 -4.78 8.86 -8.22
N ALA A 142 -4.47 9.68 -9.23
CA ALA A 142 -3.80 10.98 -9.10
C ALA A 142 -4.42 12.04 -10.05
N GLY A 143 -5.69 11.91 -10.37
CA GLY A 143 -6.35 12.75 -11.37
C GLY A 143 -5.78 12.52 -12.78
N THR A 144 -5.74 13.57 -13.61
CA THR A 144 -5.26 13.45 -15.01
C THR A 144 -3.79 13.08 -15.11
N ARG A 145 -2.96 13.40 -14.12
CA ARG A 145 -1.55 12.99 -14.09
C ARG A 145 -1.37 11.47 -14.21
N GLN A 146 -2.30 10.71 -13.66
CA GLN A 146 -2.28 9.25 -13.77
C GLN A 146 -2.30 8.78 -15.23
N LEU A 147 -3.02 9.48 -16.12
CA LEU A 147 -3.05 9.13 -17.54
C LEU A 147 -1.69 9.32 -18.21
N ASP A 148 -0.96 10.39 -17.85
CA ASP A 148 0.41 10.62 -18.34
C ASP A 148 1.35 9.48 -17.91
N ASP A 149 1.26 9.06 -16.63
CA ASP A 149 2.07 7.97 -16.09
C ASP A 149 1.76 6.63 -16.78
N VAL A 150 0.48 6.35 -17.09
CA VAL A 150 0.04 5.15 -17.82
C VAL A 150 0.54 5.18 -19.26
N CYS A 151 0.35 6.28 -19.97
CA CYS A 151 0.81 6.45 -21.36
C CYS A 151 2.34 6.32 -21.45
N TYR A 152 3.07 6.95 -20.53
CA TYR A 152 4.53 6.81 -20.47
C TYR A 152 4.97 5.36 -20.24
N THR A 153 4.31 4.66 -19.32
CA THR A 153 4.63 3.24 -19.07
C THR A 153 4.32 2.37 -20.27
N HIS A 154 3.21 2.66 -20.99
CA HIS A 154 2.88 1.99 -22.23
C HIS A 154 3.99 2.20 -23.28
N ASP A 155 4.50 3.42 -23.45
CA ASP A 155 5.60 3.71 -24.39
C ASP A 155 6.89 2.96 -24.04
N VAL A 156 7.16 2.77 -22.73
CA VAL A 156 8.33 2.02 -22.25
C VAL A 156 8.17 0.51 -22.47
N LEU A 157 7.03 -0.06 -22.07
CA LEU A 157 6.80 -1.51 -22.12
C LEU A 157 6.25 -2.00 -23.48
N ARG A 158 5.57 -1.11 -24.22
CA ARG A 158 4.97 -1.41 -25.52
C ARG A 158 4.08 -2.68 -25.46
N LYS A 159 4.28 -3.61 -26.36
CA LYS A 159 3.53 -4.87 -26.46
C LYS A 159 3.62 -5.76 -25.20
N ARG A 160 4.57 -5.48 -24.30
CA ARG A 160 4.66 -6.20 -23.03
C ARG A 160 3.66 -5.71 -21.99
N LEU A 161 3.11 -4.50 -22.13
CA LEU A 161 2.01 -4.04 -21.29
C LEU A 161 0.72 -4.73 -21.70
N LEU A 162 0.10 -5.50 -20.80
CA LEU A 162 -1.23 -6.09 -21.00
C LEU A 162 -2.32 -5.03 -20.86
N GLY A 163 -2.18 -4.15 -19.88
CA GLY A 163 -3.13 -3.11 -19.57
C GLY A 163 -2.90 -2.55 -18.19
N VAL A 164 -3.95 -1.94 -17.63
CA VAL A 164 -3.92 -1.19 -16.38
C VAL A 164 -5.02 -1.64 -15.43
N VAL A 165 -4.73 -1.58 -14.14
CA VAL A 165 -5.71 -1.57 -13.04
C VAL A 165 -5.58 -0.23 -12.33
N PHE A 166 -6.68 0.49 -12.23
CA PHE A 166 -6.73 1.71 -11.43
C PHE A 166 -6.89 1.35 -9.96
N CYS A 167 -6.10 1.95 -9.09
CA CYS A 167 -6.10 1.64 -7.66
C CYS A 167 -6.37 2.89 -6.81
N MET A 168 -6.93 2.67 -5.61
CA MET A 168 -7.21 3.73 -4.63
C MET A 168 -8.07 4.86 -5.22
N VAL A 169 -9.04 4.50 -6.04
CA VAL A 169 -9.96 5.47 -6.64
C VAL A 169 -11.01 5.86 -5.62
N PRO A 170 -11.11 7.15 -5.23
CA PRO A 170 -12.19 7.60 -4.34
C PRO A 170 -13.56 7.29 -4.95
N GLU A 171 -14.56 6.91 -4.15
CA GLU A 171 -15.92 6.62 -4.62
C GLU A 171 -16.49 7.74 -5.50
N THR A 172 -16.24 9.00 -5.11
CA THR A 172 -16.68 10.19 -5.86
C THR A 172 -16.01 10.34 -7.24
N ARG A 173 -15.05 9.49 -7.56
CA ARG A 173 -14.27 9.51 -8.82
C ARG A 173 -14.39 8.23 -9.66
N LEU A 174 -15.10 7.23 -9.19
CA LEU A 174 -15.29 5.97 -9.92
C LEU A 174 -15.89 6.22 -11.30
N GLU A 175 -16.99 6.97 -11.39
CA GLU A 175 -17.63 7.31 -12.67
C GLU A 175 -16.67 8.03 -13.65
N VAL A 176 -15.80 8.90 -13.15
CA VAL A 176 -14.82 9.61 -13.99
C VAL A 176 -13.80 8.64 -14.58
N VAL A 177 -13.32 7.70 -13.76
CA VAL A 177 -12.36 6.69 -14.24
C VAL A 177 -13.04 5.76 -15.24
N GLU A 178 -14.26 5.29 -14.96
CA GLU A 178 -15.00 4.35 -15.79
C GLU A 178 -15.42 4.95 -17.13
N HIS A 179 -15.98 6.17 -17.11
CA HIS A 179 -16.58 6.75 -18.30
C HIS A 179 -15.65 7.69 -19.09
N HIS A 180 -14.52 8.09 -18.53
CA HIS A 180 -13.59 8.99 -19.23
C HIS A 180 -12.16 8.42 -19.33
N TYR A 181 -11.57 7.91 -18.23
CA TYR A 181 -10.17 7.48 -18.27
C TYR A 181 -10.00 6.14 -18.97
N ALA A 182 -10.80 5.14 -18.62
CA ALA A 182 -10.71 3.83 -19.25
C ALA A 182 -11.03 3.87 -20.77
N PRO A 183 -12.07 4.58 -21.26
CA PRO A 183 -12.30 4.75 -22.68
C PRO A 183 -11.17 5.49 -23.39
N PHE A 184 -10.62 6.58 -22.81
CA PHE A 184 -9.48 7.28 -23.37
C PHE A 184 -8.28 6.35 -23.56
N LEU A 185 -7.98 5.53 -22.57
CA LEU A 185 -6.88 4.56 -22.66
C LEU A 185 -7.16 3.48 -23.70
N ALA A 186 -8.41 3.02 -23.80
CA ALA A 186 -8.80 2.02 -24.82
C ALA A 186 -8.62 2.56 -26.25
N GLU A 187 -8.95 3.84 -26.51
CA GLU A 187 -8.67 4.52 -27.79
C GLU A 187 -7.16 4.56 -28.10
N ASN A 188 -6.31 4.54 -27.07
CA ASN A 188 -4.85 4.50 -27.19
C ASN A 188 -4.27 3.06 -27.11
N GLY A 189 -5.11 2.04 -27.22
CA GLY A 189 -4.69 0.64 -27.23
C GLY A 189 -4.31 0.07 -25.86
N ILE A 190 -4.71 0.72 -24.77
CA ILE A 190 -4.42 0.29 -23.40
C ILE A 190 -5.71 -0.21 -22.74
N VAL A 191 -5.76 -1.50 -22.40
CA VAL A 191 -6.92 -2.15 -21.79
C VAL A 191 -6.97 -1.85 -20.30
N SER A 192 -8.15 -1.52 -19.76
CA SER A 192 -8.40 -1.49 -18.32
C SER A 192 -8.94 -2.85 -17.86
N TYR A 193 -8.28 -3.46 -16.86
CA TYR A 193 -8.71 -4.73 -16.26
C TYR A 193 -9.52 -4.54 -14.97
N GLY A 194 -9.74 -3.30 -14.55
CA GLY A 194 -10.59 -3.00 -13.41
C GLY A 194 -10.22 -1.74 -12.64
N ILE A 195 -11.06 -1.43 -11.67
CA ILE A 195 -10.94 -0.24 -10.83
C ILE A 195 -11.10 -0.68 -9.37
N LEU A 196 -10.02 -0.68 -8.61
CA LEU A 196 -10.03 -0.92 -7.17
C LEU A 196 -10.36 0.40 -6.46
N PRO A 197 -11.51 0.50 -5.78
CA PRO A 197 -11.86 1.68 -5.01
C PRO A 197 -10.91 1.88 -3.82
N SER A 198 -10.90 3.09 -3.28
CA SER A 198 -10.30 3.33 -1.97
C SER A 198 -11.11 2.57 -0.92
N ASP A 199 -10.43 1.77 -0.13
CA ASP A 199 -11.04 0.99 0.92
C ASP A 199 -10.48 1.41 2.29
N SER A 200 -11.34 1.88 3.19
CA SER A 200 -10.93 2.41 4.49
C SER A 200 -10.31 1.33 5.37
N GLN A 201 -10.81 0.09 5.29
CA GLN A 201 -10.27 -1.02 6.08
C GLN A 201 -8.84 -1.38 5.65
N LEU A 202 -8.54 -1.35 4.33
CA LEU A 202 -7.18 -1.59 3.83
C LEU A 202 -6.23 -0.43 4.15
N LEU A 203 -6.75 0.78 4.25
CA LEU A 203 -5.98 1.98 4.60
C LEU A 203 -5.83 2.17 6.11
N ALA A 204 -6.61 1.46 6.91
CA ALA A 204 -6.59 1.58 8.36
C ALA A 204 -5.20 1.28 8.94
N VAL A 205 -4.83 2.05 9.96
CA VAL A 205 -3.50 2.04 10.59
C VAL A 205 -3.65 1.74 12.08
N PRO A 206 -2.89 0.79 12.65
CA PRO A 206 -2.85 0.58 14.09
C PRO A 206 -2.40 1.84 14.84
N VAL A 207 -3.02 2.11 15.96
CA VAL A 207 -2.66 3.26 16.83
C VAL A 207 -1.21 3.18 17.30
N ALA A 208 -0.66 1.97 17.48
CA ALA A 208 0.76 1.75 17.76
C ALA A 208 1.67 2.36 16.70
N ASP A 209 1.35 2.13 15.42
CA ASP A 209 2.13 2.65 14.29
C ASP A 209 2.04 4.17 14.19
N ILE A 210 0.88 4.74 14.56
CA ILE A 210 0.70 6.19 14.63
C ILE A 210 1.61 6.78 15.70
N ALA A 211 1.64 6.18 16.90
CA ALA A 211 2.53 6.61 17.96
C ALA A 211 4.01 6.52 17.54
N ALA A 212 4.41 5.41 16.93
CA ALA A 212 5.78 5.19 16.47
C ALA A 212 6.18 6.19 15.36
N ALA A 213 5.30 6.44 14.37
CA ALA A 213 5.60 7.34 13.25
C ALA A 213 5.72 8.81 13.66
N LEU A 214 5.06 9.20 14.75
CA LEU A 214 5.08 10.56 15.28
C LEU A 214 6.05 10.73 16.46
N ASP A 215 6.85 9.71 16.79
CA ASP A 215 7.69 9.68 18.01
C ASP A 215 6.87 10.05 19.26
N GLY A 216 5.62 9.57 19.30
CA GLY A 216 4.61 9.91 20.26
C GLY A 216 4.64 8.99 21.48
N ARG A 217 4.30 9.56 22.65
CA ARG A 217 4.22 8.83 23.90
C ARG A 217 2.76 8.65 24.31
N PHE A 218 2.35 7.43 24.66
CA PHE A 218 1.06 7.17 25.26
C PHE A 218 0.93 7.84 26.62
N ILE A 219 -0.10 8.66 26.79
CA ILE A 219 -0.51 9.22 28.09
C ILE A 219 -1.49 8.26 28.77
N VAL A 220 -2.43 7.70 28.00
CA VAL A 220 -3.39 6.68 28.42
C VAL A 220 -3.77 5.83 27.22
N GLY A 221 -4.13 4.57 27.46
CA GLY A 221 -4.72 3.71 26.43
C GLY A 221 -3.71 2.93 25.59
N GLU A 222 -2.46 2.70 26.05
CA GLU A 222 -1.48 1.86 25.37
C GLU A 222 -2.00 0.43 25.12
N GLN A 223 -2.86 -0.09 26.01
CA GLN A 223 -3.53 -1.38 25.84
C GLN A 223 -4.51 -1.43 24.66
N TRP A 224 -4.84 -0.30 24.04
CA TRP A 224 -5.67 -0.19 22.83
C TRP A 224 -4.84 0.18 21.59
N SER A 225 -3.55 -0.04 21.65
CA SER A 225 -2.60 0.29 20.56
C SER A 225 -2.86 -0.47 19.26
N ASP A 226 -3.52 -1.63 19.34
CA ASP A 226 -3.91 -2.43 18.16
C ASP A 226 -5.22 -1.93 17.50
N THR A 227 -5.91 -0.94 18.08
CA THR A 227 -7.10 -0.34 17.46
C THR A 227 -6.74 0.24 16.11
N LEU A 228 -7.53 -0.09 15.09
CA LEU A 228 -7.33 0.41 13.73
C LEU A 228 -7.97 1.79 13.56
N ALA A 229 -7.22 2.72 13.03
CA ALA A 229 -7.71 4.04 12.64
C ALA A 229 -7.85 4.12 11.12
N GLU A 230 -9.05 4.41 10.62
CA GLU A 230 -9.36 4.45 9.18
C GLU A 230 -8.99 5.79 8.53
N SER A 231 -8.91 6.86 9.32
CA SER A 231 -8.62 8.21 8.83
C SER A 231 -8.03 9.09 9.93
N TYR A 232 -7.63 10.30 9.57
CA TYR A 232 -7.29 11.32 10.56
C TYR A 232 -7.95 12.66 10.24
N LEU A 233 -8.26 13.41 11.28
CA LEU A 233 -8.80 14.77 11.21
C LEU A 233 -7.98 15.73 12.06
N ILE A 234 -7.92 16.99 11.63
CA ILE A 234 -7.24 18.05 12.36
C ILE A 234 -8.29 18.92 13.04
N GLY A 235 -8.21 19.02 14.36
CA GLY A 235 -9.08 19.88 15.17
C GLY A 235 -8.63 21.35 15.11
N ALA A 236 -9.05 22.09 14.09
CA ALA A 236 -8.66 23.48 13.86
C ALA A 236 -9.84 24.48 13.92
N MET A 237 -11.06 24.02 14.16
CA MET A 237 -12.28 24.85 14.19
C MET A 237 -12.85 24.96 15.62
N SER A 238 -13.99 25.65 15.82
CA SER A 238 -14.70 25.65 17.09
C SER A 238 -15.26 24.26 17.40
N ALA A 239 -15.39 23.90 18.68
CA ALA A 239 -15.87 22.59 19.11
C ALA A 239 -17.26 22.24 18.55
N GLU A 240 -18.17 23.25 18.48
CA GLU A 240 -19.52 23.09 17.93
C GLU A 240 -19.50 22.68 16.47
N HIS A 241 -18.63 23.28 15.65
CA HIS A 241 -18.49 22.92 14.23
C HIS A 241 -17.71 21.61 14.08
N ALA A 242 -16.69 21.37 14.91
CA ALA A 242 -15.86 20.18 14.84
C ALA A 242 -16.66 18.89 15.06
N LEU A 243 -17.65 18.90 15.98
CA LEU A 243 -18.46 17.74 16.30
C LEU A 243 -19.10 17.12 15.04
N SER A 244 -19.73 17.95 14.19
CA SER A 244 -20.37 17.48 12.95
C SER A 244 -19.39 16.87 11.95
N TYR A 245 -18.13 17.28 11.94
CA TYR A 245 -17.08 16.66 11.13
C TYR A 245 -16.58 15.37 11.75
N PHE A 246 -16.43 15.34 13.07
CA PHE A 246 -16.00 14.14 13.79
C PHE A 246 -17.00 13.00 13.68
N GLU A 247 -18.30 13.30 13.65
CA GLU A 247 -19.37 12.31 13.48
C GLU A 247 -19.35 11.63 12.11
N ARG A 248 -18.84 12.29 11.06
CA ARG A 248 -18.82 11.76 9.69
C ARG A 248 -17.67 10.82 9.41
N ALA A 249 -16.67 10.77 10.28
CA ALA A 249 -15.49 9.93 10.13
C ALA A 249 -15.41 8.99 11.34
N PRO A 250 -15.92 7.75 11.25
CA PRO A 250 -15.74 6.76 12.29
C PRO A 250 -14.27 6.34 12.41
N ASP A 251 -13.91 5.79 13.53
CA ASP A 251 -12.58 5.19 13.81
C ASP A 251 -11.38 6.06 13.35
N LYS A 252 -11.53 7.37 13.54
CA LYS A 252 -10.51 8.37 13.17
C LYS A 252 -9.51 8.63 14.26
N VAL A 253 -8.36 9.16 13.87
CA VAL A 253 -7.44 9.88 14.74
C VAL A 253 -7.75 11.37 14.70
N VAL A 254 -7.84 12.02 15.85
CA VAL A 254 -7.98 13.48 15.92
C VAL A 254 -6.67 14.09 16.41
N VAL A 255 -6.06 14.92 15.55
CA VAL A 255 -4.88 15.73 15.88
C VAL A 255 -5.33 17.09 16.36
N VAL A 256 -4.95 17.47 17.56
CA VAL A 256 -5.40 18.71 18.18
C VAL A 256 -4.32 19.27 19.11
N GLY A 257 -4.26 20.60 19.25
CA GLY A 257 -3.42 21.21 20.27
C GLY A 257 -3.82 20.72 21.66
N GLY A 258 -2.87 20.31 22.47
CA GLY A 258 -3.13 19.77 23.81
C GLY A 258 -3.84 20.75 24.75
N ASP A 259 -3.81 22.05 24.45
CA ASP A 259 -4.51 23.12 25.15
C ASP A 259 -6.00 23.29 24.76
N ARG A 260 -6.45 22.57 23.69
CA ARG A 260 -7.82 22.66 23.17
C ARG A 260 -8.74 21.59 23.78
N GLU A 261 -8.94 21.66 25.11
CA GLU A 261 -9.81 20.72 25.83
C GLU A 261 -11.23 20.65 25.27
N ASP A 262 -11.74 21.74 24.72
CA ASP A 262 -13.04 21.84 24.06
C ASP A 262 -13.15 20.88 22.87
N LEU A 263 -12.13 20.84 22.02
CA LEU A 263 -12.06 19.97 20.84
C LEU A 263 -11.79 18.51 21.22
N ILE A 264 -10.94 18.29 22.22
CA ILE A 264 -10.65 16.95 22.75
C ILE A 264 -11.93 16.30 23.26
N LEU A 265 -12.70 17.01 24.07
CA LEU A 265 -13.98 16.53 24.59
C LEU A 265 -15.03 16.31 23.50
N ALA A 266 -15.05 17.15 22.45
CA ALA A 266 -15.91 16.94 21.28
C ALA A 266 -15.53 15.66 20.52
N ALA A 267 -14.25 15.42 20.31
CA ALA A 267 -13.78 14.19 19.65
C ALA A 267 -14.15 12.92 20.44
N LEU A 268 -14.06 12.96 21.77
CA LEU A 268 -14.43 11.85 22.66
C LEU A 268 -15.94 11.54 22.71
N GLN A 269 -16.79 12.40 22.12
CA GLN A 269 -18.22 12.15 21.97
C GLN A 269 -18.56 11.36 20.71
N THR A 270 -17.57 11.11 19.86
CA THR A 270 -17.74 10.45 18.55
C THR A 270 -16.83 9.22 18.46
N PRO A 271 -17.12 8.22 17.60
CA PRO A 271 -16.22 7.10 17.37
C PRO A 271 -14.82 7.59 16.96
N THR A 272 -13.88 7.50 17.89
CA THR A 272 -12.50 7.98 17.74
C THR A 272 -11.54 6.86 18.15
N ALA A 273 -10.59 6.51 17.29
CA ALA A 273 -9.59 5.48 17.57
C ALA A 273 -8.49 6.00 18.51
N ALA A 274 -8.00 7.21 18.26
CA ALA A 274 -6.99 7.84 19.09
C ALA A 274 -7.03 9.38 19.01
N LEU A 275 -6.48 10.01 20.04
CA LEU A 275 -6.18 11.44 20.09
C LEU A 275 -4.67 11.66 20.03
N VAL A 276 -4.21 12.53 19.13
CA VAL A 276 -2.82 13.00 19.07
C VAL A 276 -2.79 14.44 19.56
N LEU A 277 -2.21 14.65 20.73
CA LEU A 277 -2.09 15.94 21.38
C LEU A 277 -0.73 16.56 21.08
N THR A 278 -0.72 17.71 20.42
CA THR A 278 0.50 18.41 20.01
C THR A 278 0.95 19.44 21.04
N GLY A 279 2.25 19.76 21.05
CA GLY A 279 2.85 20.78 21.92
C GLY A 279 3.21 20.28 23.32
N SER A 280 3.45 18.97 23.50
CA SER A 280 3.88 18.35 24.78
C SER A 280 2.94 18.66 25.97
N TYR A 281 1.68 18.91 25.69
CA TYR A 281 0.70 19.30 26.70
C TYR A 281 0.19 18.08 27.47
N ILE A 282 0.04 18.22 28.80
CA ILE A 282 -0.55 17.18 29.64
C ILE A 282 -2.04 17.51 29.81
N PRO A 283 -2.95 16.66 29.32
CA PRO A 283 -4.38 16.89 29.43
C PRO A 283 -4.87 16.82 30.89
N THR A 284 -6.01 17.44 31.13
CA THR A 284 -6.63 17.43 32.47
C THR A 284 -7.09 16.02 32.87
N GLU A 285 -7.25 15.78 34.16
CA GLU A 285 -7.77 14.50 34.67
C GLU A 285 -9.17 14.17 34.12
N THR A 286 -9.98 15.19 33.84
CA THR A 286 -11.29 15.04 33.19
C THR A 286 -11.16 14.44 31.80
N VAL A 287 -10.23 14.94 30.98
CA VAL A 287 -9.96 14.41 29.64
C VAL A 287 -9.47 12.96 29.71
N LEU A 288 -8.50 12.67 30.60
CA LEU A 288 -7.94 11.32 30.73
C LEU A 288 -9.00 10.29 31.14
N ARG A 289 -9.87 10.67 32.11
CA ARG A 289 -10.99 9.82 32.52
C ARG A 289 -11.96 9.57 31.38
N ARG A 290 -12.36 10.61 30.63
CA ARG A 290 -13.26 10.47 29.48
C ARG A 290 -12.66 9.61 28.36
N ALA A 291 -11.38 9.78 28.06
CA ALA A 291 -10.67 8.96 27.08
C ALA A 291 -10.66 7.48 27.50
N THR A 292 -10.43 7.22 28.80
CA THR A 292 -10.47 5.86 29.35
C THR A 292 -11.88 5.25 29.28
N GLU A 293 -12.91 6.00 29.64
CA GLU A 293 -14.31 5.56 29.53
C GLU A 293 -14.71 5.23 28.09
N ALA A 294 -14.23 6.04 27.12
CA ALA A 294 -14.46 5.86 25.68
C ALA A 294 -13.53 4.81 25.04
N ARG A 295 -12.53 4.27 25.74
CA ARG A 295 -11.46 3.39 25.22
C ARG A 295 -10.66 4.02 24.09
N VAL A 296 -10.40 5.32 24.17
CA VAL A 296 -9.62 6.08 23.20
C VAL A 296 -8.20 6.26 23.72
N ALA A 297 -7.21 5.87 22.91
CA ALA A 297 -5.81 6.12 23.23
C ALA A 297 -5.48 7.62 23.10
N VAL A 298 -4.67 8.14 24.03
CA VAL A 298 -4.18 9.52 24.01
C VAL A 298 -2.67 9.50 23.87
N ILE A 299 -2.18 10.06 22.77
CA ILE A 299 -0.76 10.13 22.41
C ILE A 299 -0.32 11.59 22.47
N SER A 300 0.76 11.88 23.20
CA SER A 300 1.39 13.21 23.22
C SER A 300 2.59 13.22 22.28
N VAL A 301 2.70 14.28 21.48
CA VAL A 301 3.82 14.51 20.55
C VAL A 301 4.44 15.88 20.81
N ASP A 302 5.76 15.96 20.67
CA ASP A 302 6.50 17.20 20.91
C ASP A 302 6.36 18.22 19.77
N GLY A 303 6.04 17.74 18.56
CA GLY A 303 5.84 18.55 17.36
C GLY A 303 4.57 19.41 17.39
N ASP A 304 4.47 20.34 16.46
CA ASP A 304 3.26 21.10 16.21
C ASP A 304 2.22 20.30 15.41
N THR A 305 1.02 20.87 15.27
CA THR A 305 -0.09 20.23 14.54
C THR A 305 0.22 19.99 13.07
N VAL A 306 1.06 20.83 12.45
CA VAL A 306 1.43 20.69 11.03
C VAL A 306 2.35 19.50 10.85
N ALA A 307 3.39 19.39 11.67
CA ALA A 307 4.33 18.26 11.65
C ALA A 307 3.62 16.92 11.90
N ALA A 308 2.72 16.86 12.89
CA ALA A 308 1.91 15.67 13.16
C ALA A 308 1.00 15.32 11.98
N ALA A 309 0.34 16.30 11.36
CA ALA A 309 -0.52 16.07 10.20
C ALA A 309 0.29 15.58 8.97
N GLU A 310 1.50 16.08 8.74
CA GLU A 310 2.38 15.60 7.68
C GLU A 310 2.83 14.15 7.92
N GLY A 311 3.21 13.81 9.14
CA GLY A 311 3.53 12.44 9.53
C GLY A 311 2.36 11.48 9.27
N LEU A 312 1.14 11.84 9.68
CA LEU A 312 -0.05 11.05 9.44
C LEU A 312 -0.40 10.95 7.95
N ARG A 313 -0.23 12.02 7.16
CA ARG A 313 -0.45 11.97 5.71
C ARG A 313 0.42 10.93 5.03
N HIS A 314 1.68 10.81 5.43
CA HIS A 314 2.59 9.78 4.91
C HIS A 314 2.18 8.38 5.37
N LEU A 315 1.65 8.26 6.57
CA LEU A 315 1.23 7.00 7.15
C LEU A 315 -0.05 6.45 6.49
N PHE A 316 -1.10 7.26 6.42
CA PHE A 316 -2.39 6.90 5.82
C PHE A 316 -2.39 6.87 4.28
N GLY A 317 -1.39 7.46 3.63
CA GLY A 317 -1.26 7.46 2.17
C GLY A 317 -0.71 6.17 1.56
N ARG A 318 -0.48 5.12 2.35
CA ARG A 318 0.08 3.85 1.90
C ARG A 318 -0.85 2.70 2.28
N LEU A 319 -1.16 1.84 1.31
CA LEU A 319 -1.80 0.56 1.61
C LEU A 319 -0.85 -0.31 2.45
N ARG A 320 -1.32 -0.75 3.61
CA ARG A 320 -0.61 -1.65 4.52
C ARG A 320 -1.33 -2.98 4.50
N VAL A 321 -0.77 -3.92 3.79
CA VAL A 321 -1.38 -5.24 3.58
C VAL A 321 -0.84 -6.33 4.52
N HIS A 322 0.20 -6.02 5.30
CA HIS A 322 0.87 -6.98 6.19
C HIS A 322 0.04 -7.40 7.44
N GLU A 323 -1.27 -7.23 7.37
CA GLU A 323 -2.18 -7.62 8.44
C GLU A 323 -3.13 -8.72 7.94
N HIS A 324 -3.11 -9.87 8.59
CA HIS A 324 -3.97 -11.02 8.24
C HIS A 324 -5.46 -10.67 8.22
N SER A 325 -5.90 -9.73 9.06
CA SER A 325 -7.29 -9.24 9.10
C SER A 325 -7.76 -8.59 7.79
N LYS A 326 -6.84 -8.20 6.91
CA LYS A 326 -7.14 -7.55 5.63
C LYS A 326 -7.17 -8.51 4.44
N ILE A 327 -6.71 -9.76 4.61
CA ILE A 327 -6.55 -10.74 3.52
C ILE A 327 -7.88 -11.05 2.83
N ASP A 328 -8.91 -11.35 3.61
CA ASP A 328 -10.24 -11.65 3.08
C ASP A 328 -10.80 -10.47 2.29
N ARG A 329 -10.58 -9.24 2.80
CA ARG A 329 -11.01 -8.03 2.11
C ARG A 329 -10.26 -7.80 0.80
N ILE A 330 -8.95 -8.07 0.77
CA ILE A 330 -8.14 -8.01 -0.46
C ILE A 330 -8.68 -8.99 -1.51
N GLY A 331 -8.93 -10.24 -1.12
CA GLY A 331 -9.51 -11.26 -2.01
C GLY A 331 -10.86 -10.83 -2.57
N GLN A 332 -11.78 -10.34 -1.73
CA GLN A 332 -13.09 -9.84 -2.13
C GLN A 332 -12.98 -8.69 -3.14
N LEU A 333 -12.17 -7.68 -2.85
CA LEU A 333 -12.00 -6.52 -3.74
C LEU A 333 -11.46 -6.91 -5.11
N VAL A 334 -10.52 -7.84 -5.18
CA VAL A 334 -9.99 -8.32 -6.47
C VAL A 334 -11.05 -9.10 -7.23
N GLU A 335 -11.80 -10.00 -6.57
CA GLU A 335 -12.88 -10.76 -7.23
C GLU A 335 -14.02 -9.85 -7.73
N GLU A 336 -14.36 -8.81 -6.98
CA GLU A 336 -15.48 -7.91 -7.32
C GLU A 336 -15.11 -6.90 -8.42
N HIS A 337 -13.85 -6.45 -8.47
CA HIS A 337 -13.46 -5.29 -9.25
C HIS A 337 -12.46 -5.55 -10.37
N ILE A 338 -11.85 -6.74 -10.43
CA ILE A 338 -10.83 -7.07 -11.44
C ILE A 338 -11.34 -8.16 -12.38
N ALA A 339 -11.18 -7.94 -13.67
CA ALA A 339 -11.53 -8.91 -14.72
C ALA A 339 -10.46 -10.02 -14.79
N VAL A 340 -10.39 -10.88 -13.74
CA VAL A 340 -9.36 -11.92 -13.59
C VAL A 340 -9.37 -12.91 -14.77
N ASP A 341 -10.58 -13.31 -15.22
CA ASP A 341 -10.70 -14.27 -16.33
C ASP A 341 -10.20 -13.68 -17.65
N ALA A 342 -10.51 -12.41 -17.95
CA ALA A 342 -10.00 -11.71 -19.13
C ALA A 342 -8.47 -11.53 -19.05
N LEU A 343 -7.92 -11.33 -17.84
CA LEU A 343 -6.47 -11.26 -17.64
C LEU A 343 -5.80 -12.62 -17.91
N LEU A 344 -6.41 -13.73 -17.45
CA LEU A 344 -5.93 -15.08 -17.73
C LEU A 344 -5.94 -15.40 -19.24
N GLU A 345 -7.02 -15.03 -19.94
CA GLU A 345 -7.10 -15.19 -21.41
C GLU A 345 -6.00 -14.40 -22.13
N ALA A 346 -5.72 -13.18 -21.69
CA ALA A 346 -4.67 -12.34 -22.28
C ALA A 346 -3.24 -12.87 -22.02
N LEU A 347 -3.04 -13.75 -21.03
CA LEU A 347 -1.76 -14.38 -20.71
C LEU A 347 -1.49 -15.64 -21.57
N GLN A 348 -2.52 -16.26 -22.13
CA GLN A 348 -2.41 -17.42 -23.03
C GLN A 348 -1.87 -17.00 -24.39
#